data_599d5c7b86f181bf8b345909825d4ddf
#
_entry.id   599d5c7b86f181bf8b345909825d4ddf
#
_cell.length_a   1.000
_cell.length_b   1.000
_cell.length_c   1.000
_cell.angle_alpha   90.00
_cell.angle_beta   90.00
_cell.angle_gamma   90.00
#
_symmetry.space_group_name_H-M   'P 1'
#
loop_
_entity.id
_entity.type
_entity.pdbx_description
1 polymer ?
#
loop_
_entity_poly.entity_id
_entity_poly.type
_entity_poly.pdbx_seq_one_letter_code
_entity_poly.pdbx_strand_id
1 'polypeptide(L)'
;MSEATSGAQVQEEQEPDSAAVPSVWKNRDFTKLWTGQTASLFAAQITELALPLVAVLALTATSQQVGLLTSVVKLPYLLVSLFAGVLVDRVRRRNILIATDLGRALILSVVPVLYWTDQLGISWLYVLGFFAGCGSVLFDVAGQAYLPRLVERDQLTRGNSALGASQSAATIGGPALGGVLVQWLTAPVAVLAGAVSYLVSAVTIWTIGHKEDRPTPSEAASPAGTLREVWAGLRFVFGNEPLRAMTIMASIFNLSFTALEVAFLQFMPRTLGLSPGEIGLVMAALGPGFLVGAAFAGRLPQRFGYGRTMLTTASVANLVMLGISTVHGGGFLSVATLMLINFLFASFGVANNVTVLSIRQTLTPDSLQGRVAATNRFVAMGIAPLGALIGGFLGAGVGLRSTVLITAIGLSSALVPLALSSLARIKYELPPQIQERP
;
A
#
# COMPACT_ATOMS: atom_id res chain seq x y z
N MET A 1 -64.38 49.96 3.07
CA MET A 1 -63.07 49.89 2.41
C MET A 1 -62.06 49.81 3.53
N SER A 2 -61.62 48.62 3.83
CA SER A 2 -60.60 48.33 4.87
C SER A 2 -59.70 47.25 4.33
N GLU A 3 -58.48 47.65 4.01
CA GLU A 3 -57.40 46.73 3.56
C GLU A 3 -56.85 45.97 4.78
N ALA A 4 -56.92 44.65 4.71
CA ALA A 4 -56.31 43.78 5.65
C ALA A 4 -54.89 43.42 5.14
N THR A 5 -53.86 43.98 5.78
CA THR A 5 -52.45 43.65 5.55
C THR A 5 -52.15 42.32 6.25
N SER A 6 -51.99 41.27 5.46
CA SER A 6 -51.51 39.96 5.92
C SER A 6 -49.99 40.04 6.13
N GLY A 7 -49.57 40.07 7.39
CA GLY A 7 -48.15 39.88 7.76
C GLY A 7 -47.72 38.44 7.60
N ALA A 8 -46.96 38.15 6.55
CA ALA A 8 -46.24 36.90 6.44
C ALA A 8 -45.07 36.88 7.46
N GLN A 9 -45.23 36.12 8.52
CA GLN A 9 -44.10 35.77 9.40
C GLN A 9 -43.12 34.88 8.63
N VAL A 10 -41.97 35.44 8.29
CA VAL A 10 -40.81 34.69 7.87
C VAL A 10 -40.34 33.91 9.10
N GLN A 11 -40.60 32.60 9.12
CA GLN A 11 -39.93 31.72 10.05
C GLN A 11 -38.44 31.75 9.68
N GLU A 12 -37.62 32.36 10.53
CA GLU A 12 -36.19 32.14 10.55
C GLU A 12 -35.97 30.61 10.80
N GLU A 13 -35.60 29.89 9.76
CA GLU A 13 -35.03 28.56 9.90
C GLU A 13 -33.77 28.73 10.75
N GLN A 14 -33.88 28.38 12.03
CA GLN A 14 -32.74 28.20 12.90
C GLN A 14 -31.80 27.17 12.24
N GLU A 15 -30.68 27.65 11.72
CA GLU A 15 -29.55 26.81 11.38
C GLU A 15 -29.31 25.87 12.58
N PRO A 16 -29.22 24.53 12.37
CA PRO A 16 -28.94 23.62 13.46
C PRO A 16 -27.60 24.00 14.07
N ASP A 17 -27.64 24.34 15.34
CA ASP A 17 -26.47 24.63 16.18
C ASP A 17 -25.38 23.62 15.85
N SER A 18 -24.30 24.07 15.22
CA SER A 18 -23.19 23.22 14.84
C SER A 18 -22.46 22.81 16.12
N ALA A 19 -23.08 21.90 16.87
CA ALA A 19 -22.45 21.24 18.01
C ALA A 19 -21.09 20.71 17.55
N ALA A 20 -20.02 21.31 18.05
CA ALA A 20 -18.65 20.97 17.64
C ALA A 20 -18.45 19.45 17.77
N VAL A 21 -18.30 18.78 16.64
CA VAL A 21 -18.09 17.32 16.56
C VAL A 21 -17.01 16.93 17.56
N PRO A 22 -17.32 16.07 18.56
CA PRO A 22 -16.37 15.70 19.59
C PRO A 22 -15.07 15.16 18.97
N SER A 23 -13.94 15.58 19.51
CA SER A 23 -12.64 15.10 19.00
C SER A 23 -12.54 13.59 19.12
N VAL A 24 -12.21 12.89 18.04
CA VAL A 24 -12.01 11.45 17.99
C VAL A 24 -10.98 10.97 19.04
N TRP A 25 -10.04 11.84 19.42
CA TRP A 25 -9.02 11.58 20.42
C TRP A 25 -9.56 11.51 21.87
N LYS A 26 -10.78 11.96 22.13
CA LYS A 26 -11.45 11.78 23.42
C LYS A 26 -11.97 10.34 23.59
N ASN A 27 -12.12 9.60 22.49
CA ASN A 27 -12.49 8.19 22.54
C ASN A 27 -11.25 7.34 22.86
N ARG A 28 -11.17 6.84 24.09
CA ARG A 28 -10.05 6.03 24.59
C ARG A 28 -9.85 4.75 23.76
N ASP A 29 -10.92 4.14 23.28
CA ASP A 29 -10.84 2.91 22.50
C ASP A 29 -10.32 3.19 21.07
N PHE A 30 -10.65 4.35 20.49
CA PHE A 30 -10.03 4.82 19.25
C PHE A 30 -8.52 5.04 19.43
N THR A 31 -8.10 5.70 20.50
CA THR A 31 -6.66 5.94 20.77
C THR A 31 -5.89 4.63 20.89
N LYS A 32 -6.46 3.61 21.55
CA LYS A 32 -5.86 2.27 21.63
C LYS A 32 -5.78 1.61 20.25
N LEU A 33 -6.86 1.66 19.45
CA LEU A 33 -6.86 1.15 18.08
C LEU A 33 -5.79 1.85 17.26
N TRP A 34 -5.74 3.17 17.29
CA TRP A 34 -4.77 3.98 16.55
C TRP A 34 -3.33 3.64 16.94
N THR A 35 -3.03 3.55 18.23
CA THR A 35 -1.70 3.18 18.74
C THR A 35 -1.32 1.76 18.29
N GLY A 36 -2.23 0.78 18.45
CA GLY A 36 -2.00 -0.60 18.02
C GLY A 36 -1.76 -0.68 16.51
N GLN A 37 -2.63 -0.09 15.70
CA GLN A 37 -2.47 -0.10 14.24
C GLN A 37 -1.18 0.61 13.81
N THR A 38 -0.82 1.73 14.44
CA THR A 38 0.44 2.42 14.16
C THR A 38 1.64 1.52 14.44
N ALA A 39 1.68 0.85 15.58
CA ALA A 39 2.74 -0.12 15.91
C ALA A 39 2.81 -1.26 14.89
N SER A 40 1.66 -1.81 14.48
CA SER A 40 1.58 -2.87 13.47
C SER A 40 2.04 -2.40 12.08
N LEU A 41 1.74 -1.17 11.69
CA LEU A 41 2.21 -0.57 10.44
C LEU A 41 3.73 -0.40 10.41
N PHE A 42 4.33 0.09 11.49
CA PHE A 42 5.79 0.16 11.60
C PHE A 42 6.43 -1.23 11.59
N ALA A 43 5.85 -2.20 12.30
CA ALA A 43 6.29 -3.59 12.28
C ALA A 43 6.31 -4.17 10.85
N ALA A 44 5.25 -3.91 10.08
CA ALA A 44 5.15 -4.36 8.70
C ALA A 44 6.26 -3.76 7.83
N GLN A 45 6.50 -2.44 7.91
CA GLN A 45 7.53 -1.76 7.12
C GLN A 45 8.95 -2.19 7.50
N ILE A 46 9.23 -2.36 8.80
CA ILE A 46 10.51 -2.89 9.28
C ILE A 46 10.71 -4.32 8.75
N THR A 47 9.69 -5.18 8.83
CA THR A 47 9.76 -6.57 8.39
C THR A 47 9.90 -6.68 6.86
N GLU A 48 9.21 -5.83 6.10
CA GLU A 48 9.28 -5.79 4.63
C GLU A 48 10.70 -5.48 4.14
N LEU A 49 11.45 -4.65 4.86
CA LEU A 49 12.87 -4.40 4.58
C LEU A 49 13.77 -5.48 5.17
N ALA A 50 13.58 -5.86 6.44
CA ALA A 50 14.50 -6.72 7.17
C ALA A 50 14.49 -8.18 6.66
N LEU A 51 13.31 -8.73 6.31
CA LEU A 51 13.19 -10.13 5.93
C LEU A 51 13.97 -10.46 4.63
N PRO A 52 13.88 -9.69 3.53
CA PRO A 52 14.78 -9.89 2.38
C PRO A 52 16.25 -9.62 2.72
N LEU A 53 16.56 -8.66 3.61
CA LEU A 53 17.94 -8.41 4.04
C LEU A 53 18.52 -9.59 4.86
N VAL A 54 17.69 -10.32 5.63
CA VAL A 54 18.13 -11.60 6.23
C VAL A 54 18.56 -12.58 5.15
N ALA A 55 17.77 -12.74 4.08
CA ALA A 55 18.12 -13.61 2.97
C ALA A 55 19.41 -13.17 2.28
N VAL A 56 19.58 -11.85 2.04
CA VAL A 56 20.73 -11.29 1.29
C VAL A 56 22.02 -11.30 2.13
N LEU A 57 21.94 -10.83 3.39
CA LEU A 57 23.11 -10.56 4.22
C LEU A 57 23.48 -11.75 5.15
N ALA A 58 22.48 -12.42 5.75
CA ALA A 58 22.74 -13.50 6.68
C ALA A 58 22.84 -14.86 5.99
N LEU A 59 22.01 -15.13 4.97
CA LEU A 59 21.99 -16.41 4.27
C LEU A 59 22.70 -16.39 2.91
N THR A 60 23.23 -15.26 2.46
CA THR A 60 23.87 -15.11 1.14
C THR A 60 23.03 -15.69 -0.01
N ALA A 61 21.69 -15.61 0.14
CA ALA A 61 20.73 -16.21 -0.78
C ALA A 61 20.90 -15.68 -2.22
N THR A 62 20.70 -16.55 -3.22
CA THR A 62 20.76 -16.15 -4.63
C THR A 62 19.66 -15.17 -4.99
N SER A 63 19.79 -14.43 -6.11
CA SER A 63 18.78 -13.50 -6.56
C SER A 63 17.43 -14.18 -6.84
N GLN A 64 17.45 -15.43 -7.34
CA GLN A 64 16.25 -16.25 -7.52
C GLN A 64 15.55 -16.54 -6.19
N GLN A 65 16.32 -16.90 -5.16
CA GLN A 65 15.79 -17.16 -3.82
C GLN A 65 15.16 -15.92 -3.18
N VAL A 66 15.75 -14.74 -3.35
CA VAL A 66 15.18 -13.49 -2.86
C VAL A 66 13.92 -13.12 -3.65
N GLY A 67 13.91 -13.31 -4.95
CA GLY A 67 12.72 -13.12 -5.79
C GLY A 67 11.58 -14.06 -5.40
N LEU A 68 11.89 -15.34 -5.16
CA LEU A 68 10.91 -16.32 -4.68
C LEU A 68 10.39 -15.94 -3.28
N LEU A 69 11.25 -15.50 -2.37
CA LEU A 69 10.85 -15.04 -1.04
C LEU A 69 9.84 -13.90 -1.13
N THR A 70 10.18 -12.86 -1.89
CA THR A 70 9.28 -11.71 -2.07
C THR A 70 7.96 -12.11 -2.74
N SER A 71 8.02 -13.02 -3.72
CA SER A 71 6.82 -13.57 -4.35
C SER A 71 5.93 -14.31 -3.35
N VAL A 72 6.50 -15.17 -2.52
CA VAL A 72 5.79 -15.97 -1.52
C VAL A 72 5.17 -15.07 -0.44
N VAL A 73 5.86 -14.03 -0.01
CA VAL A 73 5.34 -13.03 0.97
C VAL A 73 4.17 -12.24 0.39
N LYS A 74 4.20 -11.90 -0.91
CA LYS A 74 3.13 -11.14 -1.59
C LYS A 74 1.99 -12.02 -2.11
N LEU A 75 2.20 -13.33 -2.25
CA LEU A 75 1.20 -14.28 -2.75
C LEU A 75 -0.12 -14.32 -1.96
N PRO A 76 -0.13 -14.18 -0.61
CA PRO A 76 -1.36 -14.11 0.17
C PRO A 76 -2.30 -12.98 -0.24
N TYR A 77 -1.80 -11.85 -0.76
CA TYR A 77 -2.66 -10.78 -1.27
C TYR A 77 -3.53 -11.23 -2.45
N LEU A 78 -3.06 -12.19 -3.25
CA LEU A 78 -3.83 -12.79 -4.32
C LEU A 78 -4.78 -13.89 -3.80
N LEU A 79 -4.25 -14.80 -2.97
CA LEU A 79 -4.97 -16.01 -2.57
C LEU A 79 -5.95 -15.78 -1.42
N VAL A 80 -5.57 -14.96 -0.42
CA VAL A 80 -6.30 -14.82 0.85
C VAL A 80 -7.26 -13.64 0.82
N SER A 81 -6.97 -12.57 0.06
CA SER A 81 -7.77 -11.34 0.10
C SER A 81 -9.26 -11.57 -0.25
N LEU A 82 -9.55 -12.48 -1.16
CA LEU A 82 -10.93 -12.84 -1.54
C LEU A 82 -11.70 -13.48 -0.38
N PHE A 83 -11.02 -14.34 0.38
CA PHE A 83 -11.61 -15.07 1.51
C PHE A 83 -11.58 -14.27 2.81
N ALA A 84 -10.64 -13.32 2.91
CA ALA A 84 -10.48 -12.47 4.09
C ALA A 84 -11.76 -11.67 4.39
N GLY A 85 -12.42 -11.13 3.37
CA GLY A 85 -13.70 -10.43 3.53
C GLY A 85 -14.77 -11.30 4.15
N VAL A 86 -14.95 -12.53 3.63
CA VAL A 86 -15.93 -13.49 4.15
C VAL A 86 -15.64 -13.88 5.61
N LEU A 87 -14.37 -14.05 5.97
CA LEU A 87 -13.95 -14.35 7.33
C LEU A 87 -14.22 -13.17 8.28
N VAL A 88 -13.89 -11.95 7.86
CA VAL A 88 -14.07 -10.70 8.63
C VAL A 88 -15.55 -10.42 8.88
N ASP A 89 -16.44 -10.82 7.96
CA ASP A 89 -17.87 -10.68 8.11
C ASP A 89 -18.50 -11.72 9.08
N ARG A 90 -17.79 -12.81 9.40
CA ARG A 90 -18.27 -13.89 10.27
C ARG A 90 -17.66 -13.88 11.67
N VAL A 91 -16.52 -13.23 11.83
CA VAL A 91 -15.75 -13.22 13.09
C VAL A 91 -15.62 -11.79 13.60
N ARG A 92 -15.59 -11.60 14.92
CA ARG A 92 -15.33 -10.28 15.52
C ARG A 92 -14.00 -9.73 15.01
N ARG A 93 -14.02 -8.53 14.44
CA ARG A 93 -12.85 -7.90 13.80
C ARG A 93 -11.70 -7.70 14.79
N ARG A 94 -12.03 -7.31 16.04
CA ARG A 94 -11.05 -7.20 17.13
C ARG A 94 -10.28 -8.51 17.35
N ASN A 95 -10.96 -9.66 17.35
CA ASN A 95 -10.30 -10.95 17.54
C ASN A 95 -9.37 -11.30 16.37
N ILE A 96 -9.75 -10.95 15.15
CA ILE A 96 -8.89 -11.14 13.96
C ILE A 96 -7.65 -10.28 14.08
N LEU A 97 -7.78 -8.99 14.45
CA LEU A 97 -6.64 -8.08 14.63
C LEU A 97 -5.65 -8.61 15.67
N ILE A 98 -6.15 -9.07 16.83
CA ILE A 98 -5.29 -9.63 17.89
C ILE A 98 -4.63 -10.93 17.43
N ALA A 99 -5.40 -11.86 16.86
CA ALA A 99 -4.89 -13.17 16.45
C ALA A 99 -3.84 -13.05 15.34
N THR A 100 -4.04 -12.14 14.38
CA THR A 100 -3.08 -11.93 13.29
C THR A 100 -1.80 -11.27 13.77
N ASP A 101 -1.86 -10.31 14.70
CA ASP A 101 -0.66 -9.69 15.27
C ASP A 101 0.12 -10.66 16.16
N LEU A 102 -0.57 -11.42 17.02
CA LEU A 102 0.08 -12.48 17.81
C LEU A 102 0.70 -13.55 16.90
N GLY A 103 -0.02 -13.96 15.87
CA GLY A 103 0.48 -14.93 14.89
C GLY A 103 1.74 -14.42 14.20
N ARG A 104 1.74 -13.17 13.71
CA ARG A 104 2.91 -12.54 13.07
C ARG A 104 4.07 -12.39 14.05
N ALA A 105 3.80 -11.97 15.29
CA ALA A 105 4.82 -11.86 16.31
C ALA A 105 5.49 -13.20 16.59
N LEU A 106 4.72 -14.28 16.76
CA LEU A 106 5.24 -15.62 16.99
C LEU A 106 6.04 -16.12 15.79
N ILE A 107 5.47 -16.05 14.58
CA ILE A 107 6.09 -16.53 13.35
C ILE A 107 7.43 -15.84 13.10
N LEU A 108 7.46 -14.51 13.23
CA LEU A 108 8.67 -13.75 12.98
C LEU A 108 9.72 -13.90 14.09
N SER A 109 9.31 -14.19 15.33
CA SER A 109 10.25 -14.50 16.42
C SER A 109 11.02 -15.81 16.20
N VAL A 110 10.51 -16.70 15.35
CA VAL A 110 11.22 -17.93 14.97
C VAL A 110 12.50 -17.61 14.17
N VAL A 111 12.51 -16.53 13.39
CA VAL A 111 13.67 -16.17 12.54
C VAL A 111 14.96 -15.97 13.36
N PRO A 112 15.00 -15.09 14.39
CA PRO A 112 16.20 -14.93 15.18
C PRO A 112 16.55 -16.19 15.99
N VAL A 113 15.58 -16.95 16.47
CA VAL A 113 15.84 -18.23 17.19
C VAL A 113 16.57 -19.22 16.30
N LEU A 114 16.06 -19.43 15.07
CA LEU A 114 16.72 -20.32 14.10
C LEU A 114 18.10 -19.79 13.68
N TYR A 115 18.27 -18.47 13.62
CA TYR A 115 19.55 -17.85 13.31
C TYR A 115 20.60 -18.13 14.42
N TRP A 116 20.24 -17.95 15.70
CA TRP A 116 21.12 -18.19 16.83
C TRP A 116 21.45 -19.67 17.06
N THR A 117 20.62 -20.57 16.54
CA THR A 117 20.85 -22.03 16.58
C THR A 117 21.51 -22.58 15.32
N ASP A 118 21.95 -21.70 14.39
CA ASP A 118 22.53 -22.05 13.09
C ASP A 118 21.63 -22.97 12.22
N GLN A 119 20.31 -22.93 12.46
CA GLN A 119 19.33 -23.75 11.71
C GLN A 119 18.53 -22.92 10.70
N LEU A 120 18.80 -21.61 10.59
CA LEU A 120 18.06 -20.75 9.67
C LEU A 120 18.46 -21.04 8.23
N GLY A 121 17.54 -21.60 7.46
CA GLY A 121 17.67 -21.79 6.02
C GLY A 121 16.63 -20.95 5.26
N ILE A 122 16.85 -20.76 3.96
CA ILE A 122 15.95 -19.96 3.10
C ILE A 122 14.53 -20.55 3.05
N SER A 123 14.39 -21.87 3.17
CA SER A 123 13.08 -22.55 3.20
C SER A 123 12.22 -22.11 4.38
N TRP A 124 12.84 -21.86 5.54
CA TRP A 124 12.13 -21.31 6.69
C TRP A 124 11.60 -19.91 6.41
N LEU A 125 12.39 -19.06 5.74
CA LEU A 125 11.94 -17.72 5.39
C LEU A 125 10.74 -17.75 4.42
N TYR A 126 10.66 -18.71 3.51
CA TYR A 126 9.49 -18.88 2.64
C TYR A 126 8.23 -19.20 3.44
N VAL A 127 8.32 -20.19 4.34
CA VAL A 127 7.17 -20.62 5.15
C VAL A 127 6.73 -19.51 6.09
N LEU A 128 7.68 -18.95 6.85
CA LEU A 128 7.39 -17.90 7.83
C LEU A 128 6.87 -16.63 7.13
N GLY A 129 7.47 -16.25 6.00
CA GLY A 129 7.06 -15.11 5.19
C GLY A 129 5.64 -15.26 4.60
N PHE A 130 5.30 -16.46 4.11
CA PHE A 130 3.95 -16.73 3.62
C PHE A 130 2.88 -16.53 4.71
N PHE A 131 3.07 -17.15 5.86
CA PHE A 131 2.11 -17.03 6.95
C PHE A 131 2.06 -15.61 7.56
N ALA A 132 3.19 -14.91 7.62
CA ALA A 132 3.22 -13.50 7.99
C ALA A 132 2.42 -12.64 6.98
N GLY A 133 2.55 -12.90 5.69
CA GLY A 133 1.76 -12.28 4.63
C GLY A 133 0.27 -12.57 4.75
N CYS A 134 -0.13 -13.81 5.07
CA CYS A 134 -1.54 -14.14 5.36
C CYS A 134 -2.09 -13.31 6.53
N GLY A 135 -1.31 -13.19 7.61
CA GLY A 135 -1.66 -12.36 8.76
C GLY A 135 -1.82 -10.89 8.38
N SER A 136 -0.95 -10.36 7.51
CA SER A 136 -1.02 -8.97 7.05
C SER A 136 -2.29 -8.68 6.25
N VAL A 137 -2.68 -9.56 5.32
CA VAL A 137 -3.91 -9.41 4.54
C VAL A 137 -5.15 -9.42 5.45
N LEU A 138 -5.21 -10.35 6.39
CA LEU A 138 -6.35 -10.45 7.32
C LEU A 138 -6.41 -9.22 8.25
N PHE A 139 -5.27 -8.74 8.73
CA PHE A 139 -5.19 -7.53 9.55
C PHE A 139 -5.67 -6.30 8.79
N ASP A 140 -5.23 -6.11 7.55
CA ASP A 140 -5.62 -4.97 6.71
C ASP A 140 -7.13 -4.92 6.47
N VAL A 141 -7.74 -6.07 6.12
CA VAL A 141 -9.18 -6.15 5.86
C VAL A 141 -9.99 -5.94 7.16
N ALA A 142 -9.57 -6.58 8.25
CA ALA A 142 -10.24 -6.43 9.55
C ALA A 142 -10.13 -5.00 10.10
N GLY A 143 -8.96 -4.35 9.95
CA GLY A 143 -8.72 -2.99 10.41
C GLY A 143 -9.61 -1.96 9.73
N GLN A 144 -9.77 -2.06 8.40
CA GLN A 144 -10.67 -1.20 7.64
C GLN A 144 -12.15 -1.38 8.06
N ALA A 145 -12.56 -2.60 8.39
CA ALA A 145 -13.92 -2.91 8.81
C ALA A 145 -14.19 -2.60 10.29
N TYR A 146 -13.17 -2.44 11.13
CA TYR A 146 -13.33 -2.23 12.57
C TYR A 146 -13.54 -0.76 12.96
N LEU A 147 -12.86 0.19 12.30
CA LEU A 147 -12.98 1.62 12.60
C LEU A 147 -14.43 2.12 12.61
N PRO A 148 -15.29 1.81 11.60
CA PRO A 148 -16.70 2.27 11.60
C PRO A 148 -17.57 1.71 12.73
N ARG A 149 -17.09 0.69 13.44
CA ARG A 149 -17.78 0.11 14.61
C ARG A 149 -17.35 0.74 15.94
N LEU A 150 -16.22 1.46 15.92
CA LEU A 150 -15.61 2.00 17.13
C LEU A 150 -15.88 3.49 17.32
N VAL A 151 -16.12 4.22 16.24
CA VAL A 151 -16.33 5.67 16.24
C VAL A 151 -17.68 6.02 15.60
N GLU A 152 -18.23 7.18 15.96
CA GLU A 152 -19.45 7.70 15.37
C GLU A 152 -19.23 8.13 13.91
N ARG A 153 -20.31 8.21 13.12
CA ARG A 153 -20.22 8.49 11.68
C ARG A 153 -19.55 9.82 11.36
N ASP A 154 -19.80 10.84 12.16
CA ASP A 154 -19.20 12.19 12.03
C ASP A 154 -17.70 12.23 12.36
N GLN A 155 -17.20 11.24 13.13
CA GLN A 155 -15.79 11.09 13.49
C GLN A 155 -15.00 10.23 12.49
N LEU A 156 -15.67 9.50 11.57
CA LEU A 156 -15.02 8.56 10.64
C LEU A 156 -13.95 9.22 9.78
N THR A 157 -14.23 10.42 9.25
CA THR A 157 -13.26 11.15 8.41
C THR A 157 -12.00 11.48 9.20
N ARG A 158 -12.13 11.93 10.46
CA ARG A 158 -10.99 12.23 11.33
C ARG A 158 -10.22 10.96 11.71
N GLY A 159 -10.94 9.87 12.02
CA GLY A 159 -10.33 8.57 12.33
C GLY A 159 -9.54 8.01 11.15
N ASN A 160 -10.11 8.03 9.94
CA ASN A 160 -9.42 7.60 8.73
C ASN A 160 -8.21 8.49 8.41
N SER A 161 -8.31 9.80 8.62
CA SER A 161 -7.18 10.73 8.44
C SER A 161 -6.04 10.42 9.41
N ALA A 162 -6.34 10.12 10.69
CA ALA A 162 -5.33 9.76 11.67
C ALA A 162 -4.62 8.44 11.32
N LEU A 163 -5.37 7.42 10.89
CA LEU A 163 -4.79 6.15 10.41
C LEU A 163 -3.98 6.33 9.12
N GLY A 164 -4.45 7.16 8.20
CA GLY A 164 -3.72 7.51 6.98
C GLY A 164 -2.40 8.24 7.27
N ALA A 165 -2.40 9.14 8.27
CA ALA A 165 -1.18 9.80 8.73
C ALA A 165 -0.18 8.78 9.33
N SER A 166 -0.66 7.81 10.13
CA SER A 166 0.17 6.73 10.66
C SER A 166 0.74 5.84 9.56
N GLN A 167 -0.07 5.50 8.54
CA GLN A 167 0.40 4.75 7.37
C GLN A 167 1.52 5.51 6.65
N SER A 168 1.34 6.82 6.43
CA SER A 168 2.38 7.66 5.82
C SER A 168 3.63 7.71 6.68
N ALA A 169 3.49 7.91 7.99
CA ALA A 169 4.63 7.93 8.93
C ALA A 169 5.39 6.59 8.94
N ALA A 170 4.67 5.46 8.91
CA ALA A 170 5.27 4.14 8.87
C ALA A 170 6.00 3.88 7.54
N THR A 171 5.42 4.29 6.41
CA THR A 171 6.05 4.16 5.09
C THR A 171 7.32 5.00 4.98
N ILE A 172 7.36 6.16 5.64
CA ILE A 172 8.54 7.05 5.69
C ILE A 172 9.58 6.53 6.69
N GLY A 173 9.16 6.34 7.94
CA GLY A 173 10.04 6.05 9.05
C GLY A 173 10.42 4.57 9.19
N GLY A 174 9.56 3.67 8.72
CA GLY A 174 9.75 2.23 8.87
C GLY A 174 11.03 1.70 8.21
N PRO A 175 11.27 1.99 6.91
CA PRO A 175 12.51 1.58 6.25
C PRO A 175 13.76 2.20 6.88
N ALA A 176 13.69 3.47 7.31
CA ALA A 176 14.80 4.11 8.02
C ALA A 176 15.12 3.40 9.34
N LEU A 177 14.09 3.16 10.16
CA LEU A 177 14.23 2.40 11.40
C LEU A 177 14.72 0.98 11.14
N GLY A 178 14.16 0.31 10.15
CA GLY A 178 14.58 -1.03 9.72
C GLY A 178 16.05 -1.07 9.33
N GLY A 179 16.52 -0.11 8.53
CA GLY A 179 17.92 -0.01 8.12
C GLY A 179 18.86 0.24 9.30
N VAL A 180 18.49 1.14 10.22
CA VAL A 180 19.26 1.42 11.46
C VAL A 180 19.31 0.18 12.36
N LEU A 181 18.18 -0.51 12.54
CA LEU A 181 18.12 -1.74 13.33
C LEU A 181 18.99 -2.85 12.73
N VAL A 182 18.94 -3.02 11.40
CA VAL A 182 19.81 -3.99 10.71
C VAL A 182 21.27 -3.61 10.83
N GLN A 183 21.61 -2.32 10.76
CA GLN A 183 22.99 -1.81 10.88
C GLN A 183 23.58 -2.07 12.27
N TRP A 184 22.81 -1.87 13.34
CA TRP A 184 23.32 -1.96 14.71
C TRP A 184 23.15 -3.34 15.34
N LEU A 185 22.09 -4.07 14.98
CA LEU A 185 21.69 -5.30 15.65
C LEU A 185 21.79 -6.56 14.77
N THR A 186 21.91 -6.44 13.46
CA THR A 186 21.79 -7.47 12.45
C THR A 186 20.36 -7.66 11.89
N ALA A 187 20.25 -8.21 10.69
CA ALA A 187 18.95 -8.37 10.01
C ALA A 187 17.97 -9.30 10.77
N PRO A 188 18.40 -10.47 11.31
CA PRO A 188 17.48 -11.32 12.09
C PRO A 188 16.95 -10.63 13.37
N VAL A 189 17.78 -9.82 14.04
CA VAL A 189 17.35 -9.09 15.25
C VAL A 189 16.42 -7.93 14.88
N ALA A 190 16.60 -7.30 13.73
CA ALA A 190 15.66 -6.29 13.24
C ALA A 190 14.25 -6.89 12.98
N VAL A 191 14.19 -8.15 12.51
CA VAL A 191 12.91 -8.90 12.39
C VAL A 191 12.26 -9.09 13.77
N LEU A 192 13.04 -9.35 14.82
CA LEU A 192 12.53 -9.46 16.19
C LEU A 192 11.92 -8.12 16.68
N ALA A 193 12.53 -6.99 16.35
CA ALA A 193 11.95 -5.68 16.67
C ALA A 193 10.58 -5.49 16.01
N GLY A 194 10.43 -5.95 14.77
CA GLY A 194 9.12 -6.04 14.11
C GLY A 194 8.14 -6.94 14.86
N ALA A 195 8.58 -8.13 15.30
CA ALA A 195 7.76 -9.06 16.08
C ALA A 195 7.30 -8.45 17.41
N VAL A 196 8.18 -7.75 18.11
CA VAL A 196 7.83 -7.02 19.35
C VAL A 196 6.80 -5.91 19.08
N SER A 197 6.94 -5.19 17.99
CA SER A 197 5.97 -4.15 17.62
C SER A 197 4.58 -4.74 17.29
N TYR A 198 4.50 -5.92 16.66
CA TYR A 198 3.25 -6.65 16.50
C TYR A 198 2.65 -7.09 17.84
N LEU A 199 3.49 -7.53 18.78
CA LEU A 199 3.03 -7.88 20.12
C LEU A 199 2.46 -6.66 20.86
N VAL A 200 3.13 -5.50 20.77
CA VAL A 200 2.63 -4.22 21.32
C VAL A 200 1.26 -3.88 20.71
N SER A 201 1.10 -4.04 19.41
CA SER A 201 -0.19 -3.84 18.73
C SER A 201 -1.26 -4.78 19.29
N ALA A 202 -0.99 -6.07 19.35
CA ALA A 202 -1.93 -7.08 19.85
C ALA A 202 -2.38 -6.78 21.30
N VAL A 203 -1.44 -6.45 22.18
CA VAL A 203 -1.72 -6.09 23.57
C VAL A 203 -2.56 -4.80 23.65
N THR A 204 -2.21 -3.79 22.87
CA THR A 204 -2.95 -2.52 22.86
C THR A 204 -4.37 -2.70 22.37
N ILE A 205 -4.59 -3.45 21.30
CA ILE A 205 -5.92 -3.77 20.76
C ILE A 205 -6.71 -4.66 21.75
N TRP A 206 -6.03 -5.55 22.45
CA TRP A 206 -6.65 -6.38 23.49
C TRP A 206 -7.20 -5.56 24.67
N THR A 207 -6.65 -4.40 24.97
CA THR A 207 -7.15 -3.49 26.02
C THR A 207 -8.38 -2.68 25.62
N ILE A 208 -8.86 -2.74 24.35
CA ILE A 208 -10.06 -2.04 23.89
C ILE A 208 -11.27 -2.60 24.65
N GLY A 209 -12.02 -1.71 25.29
CA GLY A 209 -13.18 -2.09 26.11
C GLY A 209 -14.48 -2.31 25.33
N HIS A 210 -14.57 -1.75 24.13
CA HIS A 210 -15.76 -1.86 23.29
C HIS A 210 -16.09 -3.32 22.96
N LYS A 211 -17.30 -3.74 23.32
CA LYS A 211 -17.80 -5.09 23.00
C LYS A 211 -18.42 -5.06 21.61
N GLU A 212 -17.74 -5.63 20.64
CA GLU A 212 -18.29 -5.83 19.30
C GLU A 212 -19.39 -6.91 19.34
N ASP A 213 -20.58 -6.59 18.83
CA ASP A 213 -21.63 -7.57 18.63
C ASP A 213 -21.18 -8.65 17.66
N ARG A 214 -21.73 -9.86 17.81
CA ARG A 214 -21.44 -10.92 16.84
C ARG A 214 -21.96 -10.49 15.48
N PRO A 215 -21.11 -10.51 14.42
CA PRO A 215 -21.57 -10.21 13.09
C PRO A 215 -22.69 -11.19 12.70
N THR A 216 -23.80 -10.67 12.23
CA THR A 216 -24.82 -11.48 11.55
C THR A 216 -24.32 -11.72 10.13
N PRO A 217 -24.21 -12.99 9.69
CA PRO A 217 -23.79 -13.28 8.33
C PRO A 217 -24.74 -12.62 7.34
N SER A 218 -24.20 -11.75 6.48
CA SER A 218 -24.95 -11.22 5.33
C SER A 218 -25.05 -12.30 4.27
N GLU A 219 -26.21 -12.47 3.64
CA GLU A 219 -26.39 -13.39 2.50
C GLU A 219 -25.48 -13.06 1.32
N ALA A 220 -25.02 -11.78 1.21
CA ALA A 220 -24.04 -11.33 0.21
C ALA A 220 -22.62 -11.86 0.46
N ALA A 221 -22.30 -12.35 1.65
CA ALA A 221 -20.96 -12.84 2.02
C ALA A 221 -20.72 -14.32 1.66
N SER A 222 -21.29 -14.81 0.57
CA SER A 222 -20.94 -16.14 0.05
C SER A 222 -19.74 -16.05 -0.90
N PRO A 223 -18.82 -17.03 -0.90
CA PRO A 223 -17.70 -17.04 -1.86
C PRO A 223 -18.15 -16.97 -3.31
N ALA A 224 -19.29 -17.57 -3.64
CA ALA A 224 -19.87 -17.51 -4.98
C ALA A 224 -20.42 -16.11 -5.32
N GLY A 225 -20.99 -15.40 -4.35
CA GLY A 225 -21.42 -14.00 -4.50
C GLY A 225 -20.21 -13.09 -4.76
N THR A 226 -19.15 -13.25 -4.00
CA THR A 226 -17.91 -12.48 -4.17
C THR A 226 -17.27 -12.70 -5.54
N LEU A 227 -17.20 -13.95 -6.03
CA LEU A 227 -16.67 -14.23 -7.37
C LEU A 227 -17.54 -13.61 -8.48
N ARG A 228 -18.85 -13.63 -8.32
CA ARG A 228 -19.78 -12.99 -9.26
C ARG A 228 -19.60 -11.47 -9.29
N GLU A 229 -19.40 -10.86 -8.13
CA GLU A 229 -19.13 -9.41 -8.03
C GLU A 229 -17.79 -9.03 -8.66
N VAL A 230 -16.74 -9.82 -8.42
CA VAL A 230 -15.42 -9.63 -9.06
C VAL A 230 -15.55 -9.77 -10.57
N TRP A 231 -16.28 -10.78 -11.06
CA TRP A 231 -16.50 -10.96 -12.50
C TRP A 231 -17.27 -9.80 -13.13
N ALA A 232 -18.31 -9.29 -12.46
CA ALA A 232 -19.04 -8.12 -12.90
C ALA A 232 -18.15 -6.88 -12.96
N GLY A 233 -17.29 -6.68 -11.93
CA GLY A 233 -16.30 -5.62 -11.92
C GLY A 233 -15.27 -5.73 -13.04
N LEU A 234 -14.74 -6.94 -13.30
CA LEU A 234 -13.84 -7.22 -14.42
C LEU A 234 -14.50 -6.88 -15.76
N ARG A 235 -15.72 -7.37 -15.99
CA ARG A 235 -16.46 -7.10 -17.23
C ARG A 235 -16.67 -5.60 -17.45
N PHE A 236 -17.02 -4.87 -16.41
CA PHE A 236 -17.19 -3.41 -16.47
C PHE A 236 -15.87 -2.69 -16.77
N VAL A 237 -14.80 -3.01 -16.05
CA VAL A 237 -13.47 -2.39 -16.23
C VAL A 237 -12.93 -2.66 -17.63
N PHE A 238 -12.93 -3.92 -18.09
CA PHE A 238 -12.36 -4.28 -19.40
C PHE A 238 -13.28 -3.91 -20.58
N GLY A 239 -14.57 -3.74 -20.33
CA GLY A 239 -15.55 -3.24 -21.32
C GLY A 239 -15.42 -1.74 -21.59
N ASN A 240 -14.77 -0.98 -20.71
CA ASN A 240 -14.63 0.48 -20.83
C ASN A 240 -13.17 0.87 -21.07
N GLU A 241 -12.91 1.50 -22.21
CA GLU A 241 -11.55 1.83 -22.67
C GLU A 241 -10.72 2.59 -21.63
N PRO A 242 -11.21 3.70 -21.00
CA PRO A 242 -10.42 4.44 -20.03
C PRO A 242 -10.07 3.60 -18.79
N LEU A 243 -11.01 2.86 -18.24
CA LEU A 243 -10.79 2.01 -17.06
C LEU A 243 -9.84 0.85 -17.37
N ARG A 244 -9.98 0.25 -18.56
CA ARG A 244 -9.08 -0.79 -19.05
C ARG A 244 -7.65 -0.27 -19.18
N ALA A 245 -7.46 0.90 -19.78
CA ALA A 245 -6.13 1.52 -19.91
C ALA A 245 -5.47 1.77 -18.56
N MET A 246 -6.20 2.32 -17.57
CA MET A 246 -5.73 2.52 -16.20
C MET A 246 -5.34 1.20 -15.53
N THR A 247 -6.16 0.16 -15.69
CA THR A 247 -5.90 -1.14 -15.07
C THR A 247 -4.69 -1.83 -15.70
N ILE A 248 -4.53 -1.78 -17.01
CA ILE A 248 -3.34 -2.31 -17.70
C ILE A 248 -2.09 -1.53 -17.29
N MET A 249 -2.15 -0.19 -17.26
CA MET A 249 -1.07 0.65 -16.76
C MET A 249 -0.66 0.25 -15.35
N ALA A 250 -1.63 0.12 -14.43
CA ALA A 250 -1.37 -0.27 -13.04
C ALA A 250 -0.78 -1.68 -12.93
N SER A 251 -1.19 -2.61 -13.78
CA SER A 251 -0.65 -3.98 -13.81
C SER A 251 0.80 -4.01 -14.29
N ILE A 252 1.12 -3.32 -15.40
CA ILE A 252 2.49 -3.21 -15.90
C ILE A 252 3.38 -2.50 -14.87
N PHE A 253 2.87 -1.43 -14.25
CA PHE A 253 3.55 -0.72 -13.17
C PHE A 253 3.88 -1.66 -12.01
N ASN A 254 2.89 -2.36 -11.43
CA ASN A 254 3.12 -3.23 -10.27
C ASN A 254 4.03 -4.42 -10.59
N LEU A 255 3.89 -5.03 -11.77
CA LEU A 255 4.78 -6.09 -12.23
C LEU A 255 6.23 -5.61 -12.27
N SER A 256 6.46 -4.51 -12.99
CA SER A 256 7.81 -3.98 -13.21
C SER A 256 8.41 -3.35 -11.96
N PHE A 257 7.59 -2.67 -11.15
CA PHE A 257 8.01 -2.07 -9.90
C PHE A 257 8.44 -3.13 -8.88
N THR A 258 7.67 -4.23 -8.72
CA THR A 258 8.05 -5.31 -7.81
C THR A 258 9.30 -6.05 -8.30
N ALA A 259 9.46 -6.21 -9.62
CA ALA A 259 10.68 -6.78 -10.18
C ALA A 259 11.90 -5.87 -9.93
N LEU A 260 11.72 -4.54 -10.10
CA LEU A 260 12.73 -3.53 -9.78
C LEU A 260 13.06 -3.52 -8.28
N GLU A 261 12.06 -3.57 -7.40
CA GLU A 261 12.22 -3.59 -5.94
C GLU A 261 13.12 -4.73 -5.50
N VAL A 262 12.87 -5.97 -6.00
CA VAL A 262 13.69 -7.15 -5.71
C VAL A 262 15.13 -6.99 -6.17
N ALA A 263 15.33 -6.46 -7.39
CA ALA A 263 16.66 -6.24 -7.93
C ALA A 263 17.38 -5.08 -7.20
N PHE A 264 16.68 -4.00 -6.93
CA PHE A 264 17.23 -2.79 -6.31
C PHE A 264 17.69 -3.03 -4.88
N LEU A 265 16.90 -3.76 -4.08
CA LEU A 265 17.27 -4.11 -2.71
C LEU A 265 18.56 -4.94 -2.66
N GLN A 266 18.80 -5.79 -3.65
CA GLN A 266 20.04 -6.57 -3.76
C GLN A 266 21.18 -5.79 -4.42
N PHE A 267 20.86 -4.88 -5.36
CA PHE A 267 21.83 -4.05 -6.06
C PHE A 267 22.59 -3.12 -5.12
N MET A 268 21.90 -2.55 -4.13
CA MET A 268 22.51 -1.65 -3.16
C MET A 268 23.65 -2.31 -2.35
N PRO A 269 23.48 -3.44 -1.66
CA PRO A 269 24.56 -4.04 -0.89
C PRO A 269 25.57 -4.83 -1.78
N ARG A 270 25.10 -5.55 -2.82
CA ARG A 270 25.96 -6.47 -3.58
C ARG A 270 26.76 -5.78 -4.68
N THR A 271 26.21 -4.75 -5.32
CA THR A 271 26.85 -4.07 -6.45
C THR A 271 27.45 -2.73 -6.05
N LEU A 272 26.77 -1.97 -5.19
CA LEU A 272 27.24 -0.67 -4.74
C LEU A 272 28.01 -0.74 -3.39
N GLY A 273 27.90 -1.84 -2.64
CA GLY A 273 28.56 -2.01 -1.33
C GLY A 273 27.96 -1.13 -0.23
N LEU A 274 26.69 -0.71 -0.36
CA LEU A 274 26.03 0.12 0.64
C LEU A 274 25.75 -0.65 1.93
N SER A 275 25.98 0.01 3.06
CA SER A 275 25.64 -0.48 4.38
C SER A 275 24.11 -0.52 4.59
N PRO A 276 23.60 -1.33 5.53
CA PRO A 276 22.17 -1.39 5.85
C PRO A 276 21.57 -0.04 6.26
N GLY A 277 22.34 0.80 6.97
CA GLY A 277 21.93 2.16 7.33
C GLY A 277 21.75 3.05 6.09
N GLU A 278 22.69 3.00 5.15
CA GLU A 278 22.58 3.73 3.88
C GLU A 278 21.40 3.25 3.04
N ILE A 279 21.13 1.95 3.00
CA ILE A 279 19.95 1.37 2.36
C ILE A 279 18.66 1.93 2.99
N GLY A 280 18.61 1.97 4.32
CA GLY A 280 17.49 2.55 5.05
C GLY A 280 17.28 4.03 4.72
N LEU A 281 18.34 4.83 4.62
CA LEU A 281 18.28 6.25 4.22
C LEU A 281 17.77 6.43 2.79
N VAL A 282 18.28 5.61 1.86
CA VAL A 282 17.82 5.63 0.45
C VAL A 282 16.32 5.33 0.38
N MET A 283 15.83 4.33 1.13
CA MET A 283 14.40 4.00 1.18
C MET A 283 13.59 5.10 1.88
N ALA A 284 14.10 5.69 2.96
CA ALA A 284 13.43 6.76 3.70
C ALA A 284 13.18 8.02 2.86
N ALA A 285 13.98 8.25 1.81
CA ALA A 285 13.80 9.39 0.89
C ALA A 285 12.46 9.38 0.13
N LEU A 286 11.80 8.23 0.04
CA LEU A 286 10.42 8.13 -0.49
C LEU A 286 9.45 8.99 0.34
N GLY A 287 9.67 9.10 1.64
CA GLY A 287 8.78 9.77 2.55
C GLY A 287 8.60 11.26 2.30
N PRO A 288 9.65 12.08 2.36
CA PRO A 288 9.57 13.48 1.98
C PRO A 288 9.01 13.67 0.56
N GLY A 289 9.31 12.74 -0.36
CA GLY A 289 8.73 12.72 -1.69
C GLY A 289 7.21 12.59 -1.67
N PHE A 290 6.65 11.67 -0.87
CA PHE A 290 5.19 11.52 -0.72
C PHE A 290 4.54 12.81 -0.20
N LEU A 291 5.13 13.46 0.79
CA LEU A 291 4.60 14.71 1.36
C LEU A 291 4.59 15.84 0.31
N VAL A 292 5.70 16.02 -0.40
CA VAL A 292 5.83 17.02 -1.46
C VAL A 292 4.85 16.71 -2.59
N GLY A 293 4.77 15.45 -3.04
CA GLY A 293 3.84 15.01 -4.07
C GLY A 293 2.38 15.29 -3.72
N ALA A 294 1.96 14.99 -2.48
CA ALA A 294 0.62 15.23 -1.99
C ALA A 294 0.27 16.74 -1.96
N ALA A 295 1.23 17.59 -1.60
CA ALA A 295 1.03 19.04 -1.49
C ALA A 295 0.67 19.71 -2.83
N PHE A 296 1.18 19.21 -3.95
CA PHE A 296 0.87 19.78 -5.27
C PHE A 296 -0.06 18.92 -6.14
N ALA A 297 -0.38 17.68 -5.72
CA ALA A 297 -1.22 16.76 -6.48
C ALA A 297 -2.57 17.37 -6.94
N GLY A 298 -3.24 18.12 -6.06
CA GLY A 298 -4.52 18.74 -6.38
C GLY A 298 -4.42 19.98 -7.29
N ARG A 299 -3.27 20.69 -7.28
CA ARG A 299 -3.07 21.91 -8.06
C ARG A 299 -2.65 21.64 -9.51
N LEU A 300 -1.93 20.56 -9.76
CA LEU A 300 -1.42 20.23 -11.09
C LEU A 300 -2.53 20.01 -12.13
N PRO A 301 -3.59 19.19 -11.87
CA PRO A 301 -4.66 18.99 -12.83
C PRO A 301 -5.44 20.27 -13.16
N GLN A 302 -5.62 21.16 -12.16
CA GLN A 302 -6.29 22.44 -12.33
C GLN A 302 -5.51 23.39 -13.25
N ARG A 303 -4.15 23.33 -13.21
CA ARG A 303 -3.30 24.23 -13.99
C ARG A 303 -2.97 23.68 -15.38
N PHE A 304 -2.74 22.37 -15.52
CA PHE A 304 -2.24 21.76 -16.75
C PHE A 304 -3.25 20.80 -17.43
N GLY A 305 -4.40 20.55 -16.80
CA GLY A 305 -5.38 19.56 -17.21
C GLY A 305 -5.03 18.13 -16.73
N TYR A 306 -6.04 17.29 -16.61
CA TYR A 306 -5.92 15.95 -16.05
C TYR A 306 -5.02 15.01 -16.87
N GLY A 307 -5.22 14.94 -18.19
CA GLY A 307 -4.47 14.04 -19.08
C GLY A 307 -2.99 14.41 -19.15
N ARG A 308 -2.65 15.70 -19.28
CA ARG A 308 -1.26 16.17 -19.28
C ARG A 308 -0.60 15.93 -17.94
N THR A 309 -1.27 16.23 -16.84
CA THR A 309 -0.73 15.99 -15.48
C THR A 309 -0.43 14.51 -15.30
N MET A 310 -1.37 13.62 -15.64
CA MET A 310 -1.21 12.19 -15.52
C MET A 310 -0.02 11.67 -16.35
N LEU A 311 0.12 12.09 -17.61
CA LEU A 311 1.24 11.70 -18.47
C LEU A 311 2.57 12.23 -17.95
N THR A 312 2.67 13.53 -17.62
CA THR A 312 3.93 14.13 -17.20
C THR A 312 4.40 13.59 -15.85
N THR A 313 3.48 13.45 -14.87
CA THR A 313 3.86 12.93 -13.55
C THR A 313 4.25 11.46 -13.61
N ALA A 314 3.53 10.63 -14.38
CA ALA A 314 3.90 9.23 -14.59
C ALA A 314 5.23 9.12 -15.34
N SER A 315 5.47 9.96 -16.37
CA SER A 315 6.74 9.96 -17.13
C SER A 315 7.92 10.32 -16.23
N VAL A 316 7.83 11.39 -15.45
CA VAL A 316 8.94 11.77 -14.55
C VAL A 316 9.17 10.68 -13.51
N ALA A 317 8.11 10.17 -12.86
CA ALA A 317 8.24 9.12 -11.85
C ALA A 317 8.93 7.86 -12.43
N ASN A 318 8.49 7.39 -13.58
CA ASN A 318 9.02 6.14 -14.13
C ASN A 318 10.40 6.29 -14.77
N LEU A 319 10.64 7.39 -15.52
CA LEU A 319 11.91 7.58 -16.21
C LEU A 319 13.08 7.88 -15.26
N VAL A 320 12.83 8.54 -14.13
CA VAL A 320 13.89 8.81 -13.15
C VAL A 320 14.48 7.51 -12.59
N MET A 321 13.71 6.42 -12.54
CA MET A 321 14.18 5.10 -12.09
C MET A 321 15.26 4.49 -13.00
N LEU A 322 15.33 4.88 -14.28
CA LEU A 322 16.42 4.47 -15.18
C LEU A 322 17.77 4.93 -14.64
N GLY A 323 17.82 6.06 -13.94
CA GLY A 323 19.03 6.61 -13.32
C GLY A 323 19.66 5.67 -12.28
N ILE A 324 18.92 4.74 -11.67
CA ILE A 324 19.50 3.79 -10.70
C ILE A 324 20.63 2.97 -11.35
N SER A 325 20.45 2.54 -12.60
CA SER A 325 21.42 1.70 -13.33
C SER A 325 22.74 2.42 -13.62
N THR A 326 22.75 3.76 -13.63
CA THR A 326 23.94 4.57 -13.90
C THR A 326 24.81 4.83 -12.66
N VAL A 327 24.29 4.51 -11.46
CA VAL A 327 25.04 4.70 -10.21
C VAL A 327 26.15 3.65 -10.09
N HIS A 328 27.37 4.11 -9.77
CA HIS A 328 28.55 3.27 -9.64
C HIS A 328 29.25 3.52 -8.30
N GLY A 329 29.68 2.41 -7.67
CA GLY A 329 30.40 2.45 -6.40
C GLY A 329 29.53 2.87 -5.21
N GLY A 330 30.10 2.74 -4.00
CA GLY A 330 29.51 3.23 -2.77
C GLY A 330 29.91 4.68 -2.46
N GLY A 331 29.38 5.22 -1.40
CA GLY A 331 29.76 6.53 -0.87
C GLY A 331 28.65 7.57 -1.00
N PHE A 332 28.94 8.76 -0.46
CA PHE A 332 27.94 9.83 -0.31
C PHE A 332 27.22 10.22 -1.60
N LEU A 333 27.92 10.33 -2.72
CA LEU A 333 27.32 10.74 -3.99
C LEU A 333 26.32 9.70 -4.50
N SER A 334 26.64 8.42 -4.37
CA SER A 334 25.74 7.32 -4.77
C SER A 334 24.48 7.30 -3.91
N VAL A 335 24.62 7.43 -2.58
CA VAL A 335 23.50 7.51 -1.65
C VAL A 335 22.64 8.73 -1.96
N ALA A 336 23.23 9.92 -2.13
CA ALA A 336 22.50 11.14 -2.43
C ALA A 336 21.76 11.05 -3.78
N THR A 337 22.37 10.45 -4.81
CA THR A 337 21.73 10.24 -6.11
C THR A 337 20.53 9.30 -5.99
N LEU A 338 20.68 8.17 -5.29
CA LEU A 338 19.59 7.23 -5.07
C LEU A 338 18.46 7.84 -4.22
N MET A 339 18.80 8.63 -3.21
CA MET A 339 17.80 9.39 -2.42
C MET A 339 17.03 10.38 -3.30
N LEU A 340 17.72 11.11 -4.19
CA LEU A 340 17.07 12.04 -5.11
C LEU A 340 16.14 11.32 -6.09
N ILE A 341 16.56 10.17 -6.63
CA ILE A 341 15.76 9.34 -7.52
C ILE A 341 14.49 8.87 -6.81
N ASN A 342 14.61 8.33 -5.59
CA ASN A 342 13.47 7.87 -4.79
C ASN A 342 12.54 9.03 -4.40
N PHE A 343 13.10 10.17 -4.02
CA PHE A 343 12.33 11.38 -3.71
C PHE A 343 11.48 11.83 -4.91
N LEU A 344 12.10 11.94 -6.10
CA LEU A 344 11.38 12.34 -7.32
C LEU A 344 10.35 11.31 -7.72
N PHE A 345 10.70 10.01 -7.69
CA PHE A 345 9.75 8.94 -7.95
C PHE A 345 8.52 9.04 -7.06
N ALA A 346 8.70 9.19 -5.76
CA ALA A 346 7.62 9.29 -4.80
C ALA A 346 6.78 10.56 -5.01
N SER A 347 7.42 11.71 -5.23
CA SER A 347 6.73 12.99 -5.42
C SER A 347 5.80 12.96 -6.62
N PHE A 348 6.30 12.55 -7.76
CA PHE A 348 5.51 12.50 -8.99
C PHE A 348 4.59 11.28 -9.03
N GLY A 349 4.97 10.16 -8.40
CA GLY A 349 4.13 8.97 -8.26
C GLY A 349 2.86 9.23 -7.46
N VAL A 350 2.94 9.96 -6.33
CA VAL A 350 1.76 10.35 -5.54
C VAL A 350 0.86 11.29 -6.33
N ALA A 351 1.43 12.29 -7.00
CA ALA A 351 0.64 13.22 -7.81
C ALA A 351 -0.10 12.49 -8.95
N ASN A 352 0.58 11.52 -9.58
CA ASN A 352 -0.05 10.65 -10.58
C ASN A 352 -1.18 9.81 -9.97
N ASN A 353 -0.93 9.15 -8.83
CA ASN A 353 -1.92 8.29 -8.18
C ASN A 353 -3.19 9.04 -7.79
N VAL A 354 -3.07 10.25 -7.23
CA VAL A 354 -4.21 11.12 -6.90
C VAL A 354 -4.99 11.49 -8.17
N THR A 355 -4.30 11.85 -9.24
CA THR A 355 -4.95 12.21 -10.52
C THR A 355 -5.70 11.02 -11.12
N VAL A 356 -5.07 9.84 -11.17
CA VAL A 356 -5.68 8.59 -11.67
C VAL A 356 -6.88 8.20 -10.83
N LEU A 357 -6.78 8.31 -9.49
CA LEU A 357 -7.89 8.00 -8.59
C LEU A 357 -9.09 8.92 -8.81
N SER A 358 -8.85 10.23 -8.94
CA SER A 358 -9.90 11.22 -9.21
C SER A 358 -10.63 10.92 -10.53
N ILE A 359 -9.89 10.67 -11.61
CA ILE A 359 -10.48 10.33 -12.92
C ILE A 359 -11.30 9.04 -12.81
N ARG A 360 -10.75 8.00 -12.18
CA ARG A 360 -11.44 6.72 -12.01
C ARG A 360 -12.74 6.86 -11.23
N GLN A 361 -12.74 7.62 -10.13
CA GLN A 361 -13.93 7.86 -9.32
C GLN A 361 -15.00 8.62 -10.11
N THR A 362 -14.62 9.63 -10.88
CA THR A 362 -15.57 10.39 -11.70
C THR A 362 -16.18 9.55 -12.83
N LEU A 363 -15.38 8.69 -13.47
CA LEU A 363 -15.87 7.82 -14.57
C LEU A 363 -16.77 6.69 -14.08
N THR A 364 -16.65 6.27 -12.81
CA THR A 364 -17.31 5.08 -12.29
C THR A 364 -18.64 5.46 -11.64
N PRO A 365 -19.78 4.86 -11.99
CA PRO A 365 -21.05 5.03 -11.30
C PRO A 365 -20.93 4.68 -9.81
N ASP A 366 -21.66 5.37 -8.96
CA ASP A 366 -21.61 5.19 -7.50
C ASP A 366 -21.92 3.76 -7.08
N SER A 367 -22.86 3.09 -7.76
CA SER A 367 -23.23 1.69 -7.56
C SER A 367 -22.07 0.69 -7.82
N LEU A 368 -21.09 1.07 -8.65
CA LEU A 368 -19.99 0.23 -9.08
C LEU A 368 -18.62 0.64 -8.50
N GLN A 369 -18.51 1.76 -7.79
CA GLN A 369 -17.23 2.26 -7.28
C GLN A 369 -16.47 1.22 -6.45
N GLY A 370 -17.16 0.55 -5.53
CA GLY A 370 -16.56 -0.51 -4.72
C GLY A 370 -16.05 -1.69 -5.54
N ARG A 371 -16.85 -2.15 -6.53
CA ARG A 371 -16.49 -3.28 -7.41
C ARG A 371 -15.31 -2.94 -8.31
N VAL A 372 -15.29 -1.75 -8.92
CA VAL A 372 -14.19 -1.27 -9.77
C VAL A 372 -12.91 -1.11 -8.94
N ALA A 373 -12.99 -0.55 -7.72
CA ALA A 373 -11.84 -0.41 -6.83
C ALA A 373 -11.27 -1.78 -6.42
N ALA A 374 -12.12 -2.73 -6.05
CA ALA A 374 -11.73 -4.10 -5.70
C ALA A 374 -11.09 -4.82 -6.89
N THR A 375 -11.70 -4.72 -8.07
CA THR A 375 -11.18 -5.30 -9.33
C THR A 375 -9.80 -4.74 -9.66
N ASN A 376 -9.65 -3.42 -9.63
CA ASN A 376 -8.36 -2.78 -9.92
C ASN A 376 -7.28 -3.19 -8.91
N ARG A 377 -7.63 -3.26 -7.61
CA ARG A 377 -6.71 -3.72 -6.57
C ARG A 377 -6.30 -5.18 -6.79
N PHE A 378 -7.26 -6.05 -7.07
CA PHE A 378 -7.02 -7.47 -7.32
C PHE A 378 -6.11 -7.71 -8.53
N VAL A 379 -6.41 -7.08 -9.67
CA VAL A 379 -5.63 -7.23 -10.90
C VAL A 379 -4.24 -6.59 -10.74
N ALA A 380 -4.17 -5.37 -10.22
CA ALA A 380 -2.92 -4.65 -10.11
C ALA A 380 -1.97 -5.24 -9.06
N MET A 381 -2.47 -5.67 -7.90
CA MET A 381 -1.63 -6.28 -6.85
C MET A 381 -1.43 -7.78 -7.04
N GLY A 382 -2.39 -8.48 -7.64
CA GLY A 382 -2.28 -9.91 -7.91
C GLY A 382 -1.13 -10.29 -8.85
N ILE A 383 -0.65 -9.34 -9.66
CA ILE A 383 0.49 -9.56 -10.57
C ILE A 383 1.86 -9.36 -9.88
N ALA A 384 1.90 -8.73 -8.70
CA ALA A 384 3.15 -8.42 -8.00
C ALA A 384 4.03 -9.66 -7.68
N PRO A 385 3.49 -10.83 -7.27
CA PRO A 385 4.29 -12.03 -7.08
C PRO A 385 5.05 -12.47 -8.34
N LEU A 386 4.44 -12.32 -9.52
CA LEU A 386 5.10 -12.60 -10.80
C LEU A 386 6.23 -11.61 -11.06
N GLY A 387 6.03 -10.33 -10.73
CA GLY A 387 7.09 -9.33 -10.79
C GLY A 387 8.29 -9.70 -9.94
N ALA A 388 8.06 -10.14 -8.70
CA ALA A 388 9.14 -10.58 -7.81
C ALA A 388 9.94 -11.77 -8.39
N LEU A 389 9.27 -12.76 -8.96
CA LEU A 389 9.93 -13.87 -9.65
C LEU A 389 10.78 -13.38 -10.83
N ILE A 390 10.21 -12.54 -11.70
CA ILE A 390 10.90 -11.96 -12.85
C ILE A 390 12.16 -11.22 -12.38
N GLY A 391 12.07 -10.36 -11.36
CA GLY A 391 13.22 -9.64 -10.81
C GLY A 391 14.31 -10.57 -10.28
N GLY A 392 13.93 -11.63 -9.58
CA GLY A 392 14.84 -12.63 -9.05
C GLY A 392 15.55 -13.45 -10.15
N PHE A 393 14.80 -13.93 -11.16
CA PHE A 393 15.36 -14.73 -12.27
C PHE A 393 16.24 -13.88 -13.18
N LEU A 394 15.83 -12.67 -13.53
CA LEU A 394 16.65 -11.74 -14.30
C LEU A 394 17.93 -11.38 -13.53
N GLY A 395 17.83 -11.12 -12.21
CA GLY A 395 18.98 -10.81 -11.37
C GLY A 395 20.05 -11.90 -11.38
N ALA A 396 19.63 -13.17 -11.44
CA ALA A 396 20.53 -14.32 -11.53
C ALA A 396 21.09 -14.53 -12.95
N GLY A 397 20.28 -14.25 -14.00
CA GLY A 397 20.66 -14.55 -15.39
C GLY A 397 21.51 -13.46 -16.03
N VAL A 398 21.11 -12.18 -15.89
CA VAL A 398 21.76 -11.06 -16.58
C VAL A 398 22.49 -10.09 -15.63
N GLY A 399 22.49 -10.40 -14.34
CA GLY A 399 23.10 -9.58 -13.29
C GLY A 399 22.20 -8.43 -12.83
N LEU A 400 22.47 -7.93 -11.62
CA LEU A 400 21.59 -6.98 -10.92
C LEU A 400 21.48 -5.62 -11.63
N ARG A 401 22.58 -5.09 -12.18
CA ARG A 401 22.58 -3.80 -12.89
C ARG A 401 21.71 -3.83 -14.15
N SER A 402 21.86 -4.88 -14.96
CA SER A 402 21.04 -5.08 -16.17
C SER A 402 19.58 -5.31 -15.81
N THR A 403 19.31 -6.05 -14.71
CA THR A 403 17.94 -6.27 -14.22
C THR A 403 17.28 -4.97 -13.79
N VAL A 404 17.99 -4.11 -13.04
CA VAL A 404 17.48 -2.77 -12.66
C VAL A 404 17.14 -1.96 -13.91
N LEU A 405 18.00 -1.96 -14.94
CA LEU A 405 17.72 -1.25 -16.19
C LEU A 405 16.51 -1.83 -16.93
N ILE A 406 16.44 -3.14 -17.12
CA ILE A 406 15.35 -3.83 -17.84
C ILE A 406 14.01 -3.57 -17.12
N THR A 407 14.00 -3.68 -15.80
CA THR A 407 12.77 -3.49 -15.02
C THR A 407 12.34 -2.02 -14.95
N ALA A 408 13.27 -1.07 -14.95
CA ALA A 408 12.98 0.36 -15.07
C ALA A 408 12.46 0.73 -16.48
N ILE A 409 12.94 0.08 -17.55
CA ILE A 409 12.35 0.18 -18.90
C ILE A 409 10.93 -0.41 -18.89
N GLY A 410 10.76 -1.58 -18.29
CA GLY A 410 9.43 -2.19 -18.08
C GLY A 410 8.47 -1.25 -17.34
N LEU A 411 8.93 -0.60 -16.26
CA LEU A 411 8.17 0.39 -15.52
C LEU A 411 7.76 1.58 -16.41
N SER A 412 8.68 2.05 -17.25
CA SER A 412 8.42 3.13 -18.19
C SER A 412 7.42 2.72 -19.29
N SER A 413 7.35 1.44 -19.66
CA SER A 413 6.39 0.94 -20.63
C SER A 413 4.92 1.02 -20.15
N ALA A 414 4.69 1.17 -18.83
CA ALA A 414 3.37 1.44 -18.28
C ALA A 414 2.74 2.76 -18.80
N LEU A 415 3.55 3.66 -19.34
CA LEU A 415 3.07 4.89 -20.00
C LEU A 415 2.37 4.64 -21.33
N VAL A 416 2.67 3.52 -22.02
CA VAL A 416 2.16 3.24 -23.37
C VAL A 416 0.63 3.11 -23.39
N PRO A 417 -0.01 2.29 -22.56
CA PRO A 417 -1.47 2.20 -22.52
C PRO A 417 -2.12 3.54 -22.22
N LEU A 418 -1.48 4.36 -21.37
CA LEU A 418 -1.97 5.66 -20.99
C LEU A 418 -1.89 6.66 -22.14
N ALA A 419 -0.75 6.73 -22.84
CA ALA A 419 -0.53 7.63 -23.95
C ALA A 419 -1.42 7.32 -25.17
N LEU A 420 -1.75 6.04 -25.37
CA LEU A 420 -2.62 5.59 -26.45
C LEU A 420 -4.12 5.71 -26.14
N SER A 421 -4.47 5.94 -24.87
CA SER A 421 -5.88 6.01 -24.45
C SER A 421 -6.49 7.41 -24.64
N SER A 422 -7.83 7.46 -24.61
CA SER A 422 -8.59 8.71 -24.57
C SER A 422 -8.24 9.60 -23.35
N LEU A 423 -7.70 9.00 -22.28
CA LEU A 423 -7.28 9.69 -21.07
C LEU A 423 -6.23 10.76 -21.30
N ALA A 424 -5.31 10.54 -22.24
CA ALA A 424 -4.27 11.50 -22.59
C ALA A 424 -4.83 12.85 -23.11
N ARG A 425 -6.06 12.83 -23.63
CA ARG A 425 -6.75 13.98 -24.22
C ARG A 425 -7.66 14.73 -23.27
N ILE A 426 -7.85 14.25 -22.05
CA ILE A 426 -8.66 14.92 -21.02
C ILE A 426 -7.99 16.24 -20.65
N LYS A 427 -8.74 17.36 -20.81
CA LYS A 427 -8.26 18.69 -20.46
C LYS A 427 -8.61 19.02 -18.99
N TYR A 428 -9.39 20.08 -18.79
CA TYR A 428 -9.73 20.59 -17.45
C TYR A 428 -11.03 20.01 -16.89
N GLU A 429 -11.93 19.54 -17.77
CA GLU A 429 -13.19 18.94 -17.37
C GLU A 429 -13.06 17.43 -17.37
N LEU A 430 -13.51 16.83 -16.28
CA LEU A 430 -13.55 15.38 -16.18
C LEU A 430 -14.72 14.85 -17.03
N PRO A 431 -14.54 13.73 -17.76
CA PRO A 431 -15.61 13.16 -18.56
C PRO A 431 -16.79 12.72 -17.67
N PRO A 432 -18.02 12.70 -18.22
CA PRO A 432 -19.18 12.23 -17.47
C PRO A 432 -19.06 10.77 -17.08
N GLN A 433 -19.86 10.37 -16.09
CA GLN A 433 -19.92 8.98 -15.65
C GLN A 433 -20.27 8.05 -16.82
N ILE A 434 -19.64 6.89 -16.85
CA ILE A 434 -19.91 5.84 -17.81
C ILE A 434 -21.30 5.27 -17.51
N GLN A 435 -22.22 5.32 -18.48
CA GLN A 435 -23.55 4.73 -18.32
C GLN A 435 -23.44 3.20 -18.26
N GLU A 436 -24.17 2.59 -17.33
CA GLU A 436 -24.32 1.13 -17.30
C GLU A 436 -25.04 0.70 -18.58
N ARG A 437 -24.38 -0.12 -19.40
CA ARG A 437 -25.07 -0.77 -20.50
C ARG A 437 -25.94 -1.90 -19.92
N PRO A 438 -27.21 -1.92 -20.25
CA PRO A 438 -28.14 -2.95 -19.76
C PRO A 438 -27.70 -4.39 -20.09
#